data_f5e168f9d6f72513810ce1a3b365103f
#
_entry.id   f5e168f9d6f72513810ce1a3b365103f
#
_cell.length_a   1.000
_cell.length_b   1.000
_cell.length_c   1.000
_cell.angle_alpha   90.00
_cell.angle_beta   90.00
_cell.angle_gamma   90.00
#
_symmetry.space_group_name_H-M   'P 1'
#
loop_
_entity.id
_entity.type
_entity.pdbx_description
1 polymer ?
#
loop_
_entity_poly.entity_id
_entity_poly.type
_entity_poly.pdbx_seq_one_letter_code
_entity_poly.pdbx_strand_id
1 'polypeptide(L)'
;LLNWTDLWLRPVRLSRPSTYLCAFLTLLNDRLGETLIFPLLPFLLAGFTSDGRVLGLLTGSYAVAQFAFTPLIGALSDRYGRRPVIAGCVAGSVLGLGLFSLTLILPWQEFAPAARAAGLPLGLLFVARLIDGVSGGTAATAGAVLADISPPEQRAKAFGLIGVAFGLGFILGPAAGGLLGRINVTLPLLVAVGIAAVNLVLVLTLLPETHPPEARIDLPRKRELQPINQLAAVFANPRVRRLCGAFLLFFLAFNGFTAILVLYFKQRFDWGPGLAGAAFMVVGVIATVVQGGLIGPLVQRFGEWRLSLAGLGLVIAGCLLIPGATRETAQAVVFPAVSLLALGTGLVTPCLRALVSRRLDGSGQGSALGSLQGLQSLGSFVGPPLAGLAYETLGQRSPFWLAALLLGGVIALVAGGLPEPAENSRQAS
;
A
#
# COMPACT_ATOMS: atom_id res chain seq x y z
N LEU A 1 -14.72 -18.75 -34.36
CA LEU A 1 -14.97 -18.33 -32.99
C LEU A 1 -13.94 -19.01 -32.09
N LEU A 2 -12.86 -18.31 -31.76
CA LEU A 2 -11.86 -18.79 -30.80
C LEU A 2 -12.56 -18.98 -29.45
N ASN A 3 -12.58 -20.23 -28.99
CA ASN A 3 -13.20 -20.59 -27.72
C ASN A 3 -12.28 -20.03 -26.61
N TRP A 4 -12.70 -18.96 -25.96
CA TRP A 4 -11.92 -18.26 -24.93
C TRP A 4 -11.51 -19.18 -23.77
N THR A 5 -12.22 -20.30 -23.57
CA THR A 5 -11.90 -21.30 -22.55
C THR A 5 -10.60 -22.04 -22.87
N ASP A 6 -10.26 -22.28 -24.15
CA ASP A 6 -9.06 -23.03 -24.55
C ASP A 6 -7.76 -22.22 -24.40
N LEU A 7 -7.86 -20.88 -24.46
CA LEU A 7 -6.69 -19.99 -24.25
C LEU A 7 -6.24 -19.99 -22.78
N TRP A 8 -7.17 -20.16 -21.84
CA TRP A 8 -6.92 -20.14 -20.41
C TRP A 8 -6.50 -21.49 -19.82
N LEU A 9 -6.83 -22.60 -20.52
CA LEU A 9 -6.59 -23.97 -20.05
C LEU A 9 -5.28 -24.58 -20.56
N ARG A 10 -4.52 -23.90 -21.42
CA ARG A 10 -3.21 -24.42 -21.83
C ARG A 10 -2.27 -24.43 -20.64
N PRO A 11 -1.84 -25.62 -20.15
CA PRO A 11 -0.88 -25.70 -19.05
C PRO A 11 0.48 -25.19 -19.53
N VAL A 12 0.82 -23.95 -19.18
CA VAL A 12 2.20 -23.46 -19.30
C VAL A 12 2.99 -24.23 -18.24
N ARG A 13 3.69 -25.30 -18.63
CA ARG A 13 4.57 -26.07 -17.74
C ARG A 13 5.90 -25.31 -17.60
N LEU A 14 5.93 -24.31 -16.72
CA LEU A 14 7.18 -23.71 -16.30
C LEU A 14 7.80 -24.53 -15.15
N SER A 15 9.13 -24.51 -15.07
CA SER A 15 9.83 -25.02 -13.89
C SER A 15 9.44 -24.17 -12.65
N ARG A 16 9.45 -24.76 -11.45
CA ARG A 16 9.13 -24.02 -10.20
C ARG A 16 9.87 -22.69 -10.08
N PRO A 17 11.19 -22.57 -10.36
CA PRO A 17 11.93 -21.30 -10.29
C PRO A 17 11.36 -20.20 -11.19
N SER A 18 10.91 -20.52 -12.40
CA SER A 18 10.34 -19.53 -13.32
C SER A 18 8.96 -19.02 -12.87
N THR A 19 8.17 -19.86 -12.19
CA THR A 19 6.88 -19.44 -11.60
C THR A 19 7.10 -18.47 -10.43
N TYR A 20 8.09 -18.71 -9.55
CA TYR A 20 8.48 -17.76 -8.51
C TYR A 20 8.88 -16.41 -9.10
N LEU A 21 9.72 -16.42 -10.14
CA LEU A 21 10.15 -15.20 -10.82
C LEU A 21 8.96 -14.45 -11.44
N CYS A 22 8.05 -15.15 -12.10
CA CYS A 22 6.87 -14.56 -12.71
C CYS A 22 5.95 -13.92 -11.66
N ALA A 23 5.66 -14.60 -10.54
CA ALA A 23 4.87 -14.05 -9.44
C ALA A 23 5.57 -12.83 -8.80
N PHE A 24 6.89 -12.90 -8.61
CA PHE A 24 7.69 -11.77 -8.11
C PHE A 24 7.65 -10.57 -9.05
N LEU A 25 7.85 -10.76 -10.36
CA LEU A 25 7.80 -9.68 -11.35
C LEU A 25 6.40 -9.08 -11.42
N THR A 26 5.35 -9.89 -11.30
CA THR A 26 3.96 -9.40 -11.24
C THR A 26 3.75 -8.48 -10.04
N LEU A 27 4.22 -8.89 -8.86
CA LEU A 27 4.16 -8.07 -7.64
C LEU A 27 4.99 -6.79 -7.76
N LEU A 28 6.21 -6.90 -8.28
CA LEU A 28 7.12 -5.77 -8.45
C LEU A 28 6.53 -4.74 -9.43
N ASN A 29 6.03 -5.21 -10.58
CA ASN A 29 5.42 -4.34 -11.60
C ASN A 29 4.17 -3.63 -11.07
N ASP A 30 3.32 -4.34 -10.31
CA ASP A 30 2.14 -3.77 -9.65
C ASP A 30 2.55 -2.64 -8.68
N ARG A 31 3.55 -2.87 -7.85
CA ARG A 31 4.06 -1.87 -6.89
C ARG A 31 4.78 -0.70 -7.57
N LEU A 32 5.56 -0.97 -8.62
CA LEU A 32 6.21 0.09 -9.40
C LEU A 32 5.18 1.02 -10.04
N GLY A 33 4.13 0.48 -10.66
CA GLY A 33 3.07 1.28 -11.27
C GLY A 33 2.40 2.23 -10.27
N GLU A 34 2.09 1.74 -9.06
CA GLU A 34 1.49 2.54 -8.00
C GLU A 34 2.45 3.60 -7.43
N THR A 35 3.66 3.18 -7.06
CA THR A 35 4.61 4.06 -6.33
C THR A 35 5.29 5.10 -7.23
N LEU A 36 5.33 4.87 -8.53
CA LEU A 36 5.86 5.80 -9.53
C LEU A 36 5.01 7.07 -9.62
N ILE A 37 3.69 6.94 -9.46
CA ILE A 37 2.73 8.03 -9.57
C ILE A 37 2.54 8.76 -8.23
N PHE A 38 2.67 8.04 -7.12
CA PHE A 38 2.32 8.54 -5.79
C PHE A 38 2.93 9.93 -5.45
N PRO A 39 4.25 10.18 -5.60
CA PRO A 39 4.85 11.48 -5.30
C PRO A 39 4.52 12.56 -6.32
N LEU A 40 3.88 12.22 -7.43
CA LEU A 40 3.56 13.15 -8.51
C LEU A 40 2.12 13.63 -8.48
N LEU A 41 1.26 12.98 -7.70
CA LEU A 41 -0.17 13.24 -7.71
C LEU A 41 -0.54 14.73 -7.53
N PRO A 42 0.07 15.52 -6.60
CA PRO A 42 -0.21 16.95 -6.49
C PRO A 42 0.26 17.78 -7.68
N PHE A 43 1.27 17.31 -8.42
CA PHE A 43 1.75 17.99 -9.64
C PHE A 43 0.83 17.68 -10.81
N LEU A 44 0.38 16.45 -10.96
CA LEU A 44 -0.55 15.99 -11.98
C LEU A 44 -1.91 16.66 -11.86
N LEU A 45 -2.39 16.87 -10.63
CA LEU A 45 -3.68 17.52 -10.37
C LEU A 45 -3.61 19.04 -10.46
N ALA A 46 -2.42 19.66 -10.53
CA ALA A 46 -2.27 21.12 -10.50
C ALA A 46 -3.04 21.86 -11.61
N GLY A 47 -3.28 21.21 -12.76
CA GLY A 47 -4.09 21.75 -13.85
C GLY A 47 -5.62 21.70 -13.60
N PHE A 48 -6.08 20.99 -12.57
CA PHE A 48 -7.48 20.78 -12.25
C PHE A 48 -7.86 21.32 -10.86
N THR A 49 -7.00 21.08 -9.88
CA THR A 49 -7.22 21.53 -8.49
C THR A 49 -5.92 21.57 -7.70
N SER A 50 -5.87 22.44 -6.70
CA SER A 50 -4.84 22.46 -5.66
C SER A 50 -5.43 22.16 -4.27
N ASP A 51 -6.71 21.76 -4.20
CA ASP A 51 -7.42 21.50 -2.95
C ASP A 51 -6.96 20.15 -2.35
N GLY A 52 -6.43 20.20 -1.13
CA GLY A 52 -5.97 19.02 -0.39
C GLY A 52 -7.10 18.03 -0.06
N ARG A 53 -8.36 18.50 0.04
CA ARG A 53 -9.53 17.63 0.23
C ARG A 53 -9.74 16.73 -0.98
N VAL A 54 -9.66 17.30 -2.18
CA VAL A 54 -9.81 16.56 -3.43
C VAL A 54 -8.67 15.54 -3.58
N LEU A 55 -7.43 15.94 -3.27
CA LEU A 55 -6.27 15.05 -3.27
C LEU A 55 -6.46 13.89 -2.30
N GLY A 56 -6.90 14.18 -1.06
CA GLY A 56 -7.16 13.17 -0.04
C GLY A 56 -8.28 12.20 -0.46
N LEU A 57 -9.39 12.72 -1.00
CA LEU A 57 -10.49 11.90 -1.49
C LEU A 57 -10.08 11.03 -2.69
N LEU A 58 -9.30 11.56 -3.62
CA LEU A 58 -8.81 10.82 -4.78
C LEU A 58 -7.86 9.68 -4.37
N THR A 59 -6.99 9.93 -3.39
CA THR A 59 -6.13 8.89 -2.81
C THR A 59 -6.97 7.84 -2.07
N GLY A 60 -7.93 8.27 -1.27
CA GLY A 60 -8.83 7.39 -0.53
C GLY A 60 -9.75 6.55 -1.42
N SER A 61 -10.18 7.07 -2.59
CA SER A 61 -11.07 6.35 -3.51
C SER A 61 -10.47 5.05 -4.04
N TYR A 62 -9.18 5.01 -4.31
CA TYR A 62 -8.47 3.76 -4.62
C TYR A 62 -8.53 2.79 -3.43
N ALA A 63 -8.21 3.26 -2.24
CA ALA A 63 -8.12 2.40 -1.05
C ALA A 63 -9.49 1.84 -0.63
N VAL A 64 -10.59 2.59 -0.79
CA VAL A 64 -11.94 2.08 -0.49
C VAL A 64 -12.35 0.99 -1.47
N ALA A 65 -12.07 1.17 -2.75
CA ALA A 65 -12.35 0.15 -3.75
C ALA A 65 -11.51 -1.12 -3.49
N GLN A 66 -10.22 -0.97 -3.22
CA GLN A 66 -9.35 -2.08 -2.86
C GLN A 66 -9.85 -2.81 -1.60
N PHE A 67 -10.19 -2.08 -0.54
CA PHE A 67 -10.73 -2.65 0.69
C PHE A 67 -12.00 -3.47 0.45
N ALA A 68 -12.93 -2.93 -0.32
CA ALA A 68 -14.21 -3.57 -0.59
C ALA A 68 -14.08 -4.84 -1.46
N PHE A 69 -13.19 -4.83 -2.44
CA PHE A 69 -13.10 -5.87 -3.46
C PHE A 69 -12.00 -6.91 -3.21
N THR A 70 -10.97 -6.65 -2.40
CA THR A 70 -9.89 -7.62 -2.13
C THR A 70 -10.40 -8.98 -1.63
N PRO A 71 -11.35 -9.09 -0.67
CA PRO A 71 -11.87 -10.38 -0.25
C PRO A 71 -12.62 -11.12 -1.36
N LEU A 72 -13.36 -10.38 -2.18
CA LEU A 72 -14.07 -10.94 -3.34
C LEU A 72 -13.09 -11.47 -4.38
N ILE A 73 -12.02 -10.72 -4.68
CA ILE A 73 -10.97 -11.14 -5.63
C ILE A 73 -10.27 -12.39 -5.13
N GLY A 74 -9.96 -12.45 -3.82
CA GLY A 74 -9.41 -13.65 -3.20
C GLY A 74 -10.32 -14.86 -3.42
N ALA A 75 -11.60 -14.76 -3.09
CA ALA A 75 -12.58 -15.83 -3.29
C ALA A 75 -12.79 -16.21 -4.77
N LEU A 76 -12.80 -15.22 -5.67
CA LEU A 76 -12.85 -15.47 -7.13
C LEU A 76 -11.60 -16.25 -7.58
N SER A 77 -10.43 -15.98 -7.03
CA SER A 77 -9.21 -16.69 -7.37
C SER A 77 -9.19 -18.14 -6.86
N ASP A 78 -9.87 -18.40 -5.72
CA ASP A 78 -10.06 -19.76 -5.20
C ASP A 78 -11.07 -20.56 -6.05
N ARG A 79 -12.03 -19.89 -6.68
CA ARG A 79 -13.06 -20.54 -7.51
C ARG A 79 -12.67 -20.71 -8.97
N TYR A 80 -12.11 -19.65 -9.59
CA TYR A 80 -11.84 -19.64 -11.03
C TYR A 80 -10.39 -19.96 -11.40
N GLY A 81 -9.51 -19.98 -10.40
CA GLY A 81 -8.07 -20.14 -10.56
C GLY A 81 -7.31 -18.83 -10.39
N ARG A 82 -6.01 -18.94 -10.10
CA ARG A 82 -5.15 -17.78 -9.79
C ARG A 82 -4.87 -16.93 -11.03
N ARG A 83 -4.48 -17.59 -12.13
CA ARG A 83 -4.04 -16.92 -13.37
C ARG A 83 -5.12 -16.02 -13.98
N PRO A 84 -6.37 -16.46 -14.24
CA PRO A 84 -7.39 -15.62 -14.85
C PRO A 84 -7.76 -14.43 -13.98
N VAL A 85 -7.78 -14.60 -12.65
CA VAL A 85 -8.12 -13.51 -11.74
C VAL A 85 -7.00 -12.49 -11.65
N ILE A 86 -5.72 -12.90 -11.57
CA ILE A 86 -4.58 -11.96 -11.65
C ILE A 86 -4.61 -11.21 -12.99
N ALA A 87 -4.84 -11.91 -14.12
CA ALA A 87 -4.92 -11.27 -15.42
C ALA A 87 -6.05 -10.22 -15.47
N GLY A 88 -7.21 -10.53 -14.90
CA GLY A 88 -8.32 -9.58 -14.77
C GLY A 88 -7.95 -8.36 -13.92
N CYS A 89 -7.27 -8.56 -12.79
CA CYS A 89 -6.79 -7.46 -11.94
C CYS A 89 -5.78 -6.58 -12.70
N VAL A 90 -4.77 -7.18 -13.32
CA VAL A 90 -3.75 -6.41 -14.06
C VAL A 90 -4.36 -5.68 -15.27
N ALA A 91 -5.32 -6.31 -15.98
CA ALA A 91 -6.07 -5.64 -17.06
C ALA A 91 -6.86 -4.44 -16.54
N GLY A 92 -7.52 -4.58 -15.39
CA GLY A 92 -8.21 -3.47 -14.72
C GLY A 92 -7.26 -2.34 -14.32
N SER A 93 -6.05 -2.65 -13.83
CA SER A 93 -5.03 -1.63 -13.56
C SER A 93 -4.55 -0.94 -14.84
N VAL A 94 -4.36 -1.67 -15.95
CA VAL A 94 -4.05 -1.05 -17.27
C VAL A 94 -5.16 -0.08 -17.69
N LEU A 95 -6.42 -0.47 -17.54
CA LEU A 95 -7.57 0.38 -17.88
C LEU A 95 -7.68 1.59 -16.96
N GLY A 96 -7.53 1.40 -15.64
CA GLY A 96 -7.57 2.47 -14.65
C GLY A 96 -6.46 3.50 -14.87
N LEU A 97 -5.20 3.05 -14.94
CA LEU A 97 -4.04 3.90 -15.21
C LEU A 97 -4.11 4.56 -16.60
N GLY A 98 -4.60 3.81 -17.61
CA GLY A 98 -4.82 4.33 -18.96
C GLY A 98 -5.83 5.46 -18.98
N LEU A 99 -6.99 5.28 -18.35
CA LEU A 99 -8.03 6.31 -18.22
C LEU A 99 -7.51 7.52 -17.45
N PHE A 100 -6.77 7.29 -16.35
CA PHE A 100 -6.15 8.36 -15.56
C PHE A 100 -5.19 9.18 -16.42
N SER A 101 -4.30 8.50 -17.16
CA SER A 101 -3.32 9.13 -18.05
C SER A 101 -3.98 9.89 -19.17
N LEU A 102 -4.96 9.29 -19.85
CA LEU A 102 -5.71 9.92 -20.94
C LEU A 102 -6.41 11.20 -20.47
N THR A 103 -7.05 11.14 -19.28
CA THR A 103 -7.73 12.29 -18.69
C THR A 103 -6.78 13.45 -18.42
N LEU A 104 -5.53 13.19 -18.03
CA LEU A 104 -4.55 14.24 -17.75
C LEU A 104 -3.88 14.82 -19.00
N ILE A 105 -3.78 14.03 -20.07
CA ILE A 105 -3.11 14.44 -21.31
C ILE A 105 -4.06 15.20 -22.25
N LEU A 106 -5.36 14.90 -22.20
CA LEU A 106 -6.34 15.53 -23.08
C LEU A 106 -6.42 17.05 -22.86
N PRO A 107 -6.40 17.87 -23.93
CA PRO A 107 -6.53 19.32 -23.86
C PRO A 107 -8.01 19.72 -23.69
N TRP A 108 -8.56 19.50 -22.51
CA TRP A 108 -9.97 19.73 -22.20
C TRP A 108 -10.47 21.14 -22.49
N GLN A 109 -9.58 22.14 -22.41
CA GLN A 109 -9.95 23.53 -22.72
C GLN A 109 -10.31 23.73 -24.18
N GLU A 110 -9.59 23.03 -25.06
CA GLU A 110 -9.75 23.14 -26.50
C GLU A 110 -10.84 22.19 -27.02
N PHE A 111 -10.84 20.96 -26.49
CA PHE A 111 -11.70 19.87 -26.98
C PHE A 111 -13.12 19.91 -26.39
N ALA A 112 -13.27 20.19 -25.10
CA ALA A 112 -14.56 20.16 -24.42
C ALA A 112 -14.62 21.15 -23.23
N PRO A 113 -14.62 22.48 -23.48
CA PRO A 113 -14.59 23.48 -22.41
C PRO A 113 -15.80 23.38 -21.46
N ALA A 114 -17.00 23.08 -21.97
CA ALA A 114 -18.18 22.87 -21.16
C ALA A 114 -18.07 21.66 -20.22
N ALA A 115 -17.49 20.55 -20.70
CA ALA A 115 -17.26 19.35 -19.90
C ALA A 115 -16.22 19.59 -18.79
N ARG A 116 -15.19 20.40 -19.09
CA ARG A 116 -14.20 20.85 -18.10
C ARG A 116 -14.85 21.71 -17.02
N ALA A 117 -15.66 22.70 -17.41
CA ALA A 117 -16.39 23.57 -16.50
C ALA A 117 -17.35 22.77 -15.60
N ALA A 118 -17.95 21.70 -16.13
CA ALA A 118 -18.79 20.76 -15.38
C ALA A 118 -18.02 19.79 -14.47
N GLY A 119 -16.69 19.84 -14.42
CA GLY A 119 -15.86 18.97 -13.57
C GLY A 119 -15.70 17.54 -14.08
N LEU A 120 -16.07 17.24 -15.33
CA LEU A 120 -15.99 15.91 -15.92
C LEU A 120 -14.56 15.29 -15.82
N PRO A 121 -13.46 16.01 -16.12
CA PRO A 121 -12.12 15.43 -16.00
C PRO A 121 -11.82 14.94 -14.58
N LEU A 122 -12.19 15.72 -13.58
CA LEU A 122 -11.99 15.32 -12.19
C LEU A 122 -12.81 14.08 -11.84
N GLY A 123 -14.06 14.00 -12.28
CA GLY A 123 -14.90 12.80 -12.15
C GLY A 123 -14.28 11.57 -12.81
N LEU A 124 -13.69 11.71 -14.00
CA LEU A 124 -12.99 10.61 -14.68
C LEU A 124 -11.75 10.15 -13.92
N LEU A 125 -11.00 11.05 -13.26
CA LEU A 125 -9.88 10.67 -12.40
C LEU A 125 -10.36 9.83 -11.21
N PHE A 126 -11.50 10.16 -10.59
CA PHE A 126 -12.09 9.32 -9.54
C PHE A 126 -12.52 7.95 -10.07
N VAL A 127 -13.18 7.89 -11.23
CA VAL A 127 -13.57 6.61 -11.87
C VAL A 127 -12.33 5.76 -12.17
N ALA A 128 -11.27 6.36 -12.71
CA ALA A 128 -10.00 5.69 -12.98
C ALA A 128 -9.38 5.09 -11.70
N ARG A 129 -9.37 5.85 -10.59
CA ARG A 129 -8.87 5.37 -9.30
C ARG A 129 -9.74 4.26 -8.69
N LEU A 130 -11.06 4.32 -8.89
CA LEU A 130 -11.97 3.24 -8.46
C LEU A 130 -11.74 1.96 -9.27
N ILE A 131 -11.59 2.05 -10.60
CA ILE A 131 -11.27 0.89 -11.46
C ILE A 131 -9.95 0.25 -11.02
N ASP A 132 -8.91 1.06 -10.85
CA ASP A 132 -7.60 0.59 -10.40
C ASP A 132 -7.67 -0.02 -8.98
N GLY A 133 -8.42 0.60 -8.07
CA GLY A 133 -8.65 0.09 -6.71
C GLY A 133 -9.41 -1.24 -6.68
N VAL A 134 -10.48 -1.40 -7.50
CA VAL A 134 -11.18 -2.70 -7.67
C VAL A 134 -10.19 -3.77 -8.12
N SER A 135 -9.23 -3.41 -8.96
CA SER A 135 -8.20 -4.31 -9.49
C SER A 135 -7.05 -4.58 -8.51
N GLY A 136 -7.00 -3.88 -7.38
CA GLY A 136 -5.90 -3.93 -6.39
C GLY A 136 -5.74 -5.25 -5.61
N GLY A 137 -6.43 -6.33 -6.03
CA GLY A 137 -6.29 -7.68 -5.48
C GLY A 137 -5.08 -8.47 -5.98
N THR A 138 -4.29 -7.92 -6.90
CA THR A 138 -3.11 -8.57 -7.51
C THR A 138 -2.14 -9.09 -6.44
N ALA A 139 -1.82 -8.28 -5.44
CA ALA A 139 -0.87 -8.66 -4.39
C ALA A 139 -1.37 -9.85 -3.54
N ALA A 140 -2.66 -9.88 -3.21
CA ALA A 140 -3.26 -10.97 -2.44
C ALA A 140 -3.26 -12.27 -3.26
N THR A 141 -3.66 -12.21 -4.54
CA THR A 141 -3.72 -13.38 -5.42
C THR A 141 -2.31 -13.89 -5.78
N ALA A 142 -1.34 -13.02 -6.04
CA ALA A 142 0.05 -13.40 -6.27
C ALA A 142 0.69 -14.02 -5.01
N GLY A 143 0.32 -13.54 -3.82
CA GLY A 143 0.66 -14.18 -2.55
C GLY A 143 0.11 -15.60 -2.45
N ALA A 144 -1.13 -15.84 -2.90
CA ALA A 144 -1.71 -17.18 -2.97
C ALA A 144 -0.97 -18.07 -3.97
N VAL A 145 -0.58 -17.57 -5.15
CA VAL A 145 0.30 -18.32 -6.09
C VAL A 145 1.59 -18.74 -5.39
N LEU A 146 2.26 -17.84 -4.69
CA LEU A 146 3.48 -18.18 -3.95
C LEU A 146 3.24 -19.24 -2.88
N ALA A 147 2.10 -19.21 -2.20
CA ALA A 147 1.71 -20.23 -1.23
C ALA A 147 1.46 -21.60 -1.87
N ASP A 148 0.78 -21.61 -3.04
CA ASP A 148 0.42 -22.84 -3.77
C ASP A 148 1.67 -23.60 -4.27
N ILE A 149 2.71 -22.88 -4.73
CA ILE A 149 3.94 -23.47 -5.27
C ILE A 149 5.01 -23.78 -4.21
N SER A 150 4.81 -23.30 -2.98
CA SER A 150 5.81 -23.41 -1.90
C SER A 150 5.48 -24.54 -0.94
N PRO A 151 6.44 -25.45 -0.63
CA PRO A 151 6.31 -26.36 0.50
C PRO A 151 6.09 -25.60 1.80
N PRO A 152 5.39 -26.17 2.80
CA PRO A 152 5.07 -25.48 4.06
C PRO A 152 6.29 -24.85 4.73
N GLU A 153 7.45 -25.53 4.71
CA GLU A 153 8.70 -25.11 5.34
C GLU A 153 9.34 -23.89 4.62
N GLN A 154 9.01 -23.69 3.33
CA GLN A 154 9.56 -22.61 2.51
C GLN A 154 8.59 -21.43 2.32
N ARG A 155 7.36 -21.52 2.80
CA ARG A 155 6.35 -20.45 2.65
C ARG A 155 6.80 -19.12 3.21
N ALA A 156 7.49 -19.12 4.36
CA ALA A 156 8.03 -17.89 4.94
C ALA A 156 9.03 -17.19 3.99
N LYS A 157 9.90 -17.97 3.33
CA LYS A 157 10.84 -17.44 2.32
C LYS A 157 10.11 -16.92 1.08
N ALA A 158 9.09 -17.63 0.61
CA ALA A 158 8.28 -17.21 -0.53
C ALA A 158 7.52 -15.90 -0.24
N PHE A 159 6.91 -15.77 0.94
CA PHE A 159 6.30 -14.51 1.37
C PHE A 159 7.31 -13.38 1.56
N GLY A 160 8.57 -13.69 1.85
CA GLY A 160 9.67 -12.73 1.85
C GLY A 160 9.84 -12.02 0.51
N LEU A 161 9.57 -12.71 -0.63
CA LEU A 161 9.61 -12.10 -1.97
C LEU A 161 8.57 -10.96 -2.12
N ILE A 162 7.41 -11.07 -1.47
CA ILE A 162 6.42 -9.99 -1.44
C ILE A 162 7.03 -8.74 -0.80
N GLY A 163 7.69 -8.91 0.35
CA GLY A 163 8.40 -7.82 1.02
C GLY A 163 9.49 -7.18 0.16
N VAL A 164 10.27 -8.01 -0.55
CA VAL A 164 11.31 -7.53 -1.48
C VAL A 164 10.70 -6.75 -2.64
N ALA A 165 9.60 -7.24 -3.25
CA ALA A 165 8.91 -6.53 -4.33
C ALA A 165 8.37 -5.17 -3.86
N PHE A 166 7.77 -5.11 -2.67
CA PHE A 166 7.32 -3.86 -2.06
C PHE A 166 8.49 -2.91 -1.79
N GLY A 167 9.59 -3.40 -1.19
CA GLY A 167 10.77 -2.59 -0.91
C GLY A 167 11.39 -1.99 -2.17
N LEU A 168 11.61 -2.82 -3.20
CA LEU A 168 12.11 -2.36 -4.50
C LEU A 168 11.16 -1.38 -5.18
N GLY A 169 9.84 -1.63 -5.12
CA GLY A 169 8.83 -0.71 -5.64
C GLY A 169 8.90 0.67 -4.98
N PHE A 170 9.03 0.71 -3.66
CA PHE A 170 9.15 1.97 -2.92
C PHE A 170 10.49 2.69 -3.09
N ILE A 171 11.57 2.01 -3.50
CA ILE A 171 12.84 2.65 -3.86
C ILE A 171 12.79 3.17 -5.29
N LEU A 172 12.50 2.26 -6.22
CA LEU A 172 12.62 2.55 -7.66
C LEU A 172 11.49 3.42 -8.18
N GLY A 173 10.26 3.22 -7.67
CA GLY A 173 9.09 3.96 -8.13
C GLY A 173 9.21 5.47 -7.94
N PRO A 174 9.36 5.98 -6.70
CA PRO A 174 9.50 7.42 -6.46
C PRO A 174 10.75 8.02 -7.10
N ALA A 175 11.88 7.27 -7.15
CA ALA A 175 13.09 7.71 -7.81
C ALA A 175 12.88 7.91 -9.31
N ALA A 176 12.34 6.88 -9.99
CA ALA A 176 12.02 6.96 -11.40
C ALA A 176 10.93 8.00 -11.69
N GLY A 177 9.88 8.03 -10.86
CA GLY A 177 8.80 9.01 -10.96
C GLY A 177 9.32 10.44 -10.85
N GLY A 178 10.15 10.71 -9.84
CA GLY A 178 10.78 12.03 -9.66
C GLY A 178 11.70 12.44 -10.81
N LEU A 179 12.53 11.51 -11.33
CA LEU A 179 13.41 11.77 -12.47
C LEU A 179 12.65 12.03 -13.77
N LEU A 180 11.70 11.15 -14.10
CA LEU A 180 10.85 11.30 -15.29
C LEU A 180 9.97 12.54 -15.19
N GLY A 181 9.43 12.82 -14.00
CA GLY A 181 8.61 14.00 -13.73
C GLY A 181 9.34 15.34 -13.86
N ARG A 182 10.68 15.33 -13.79
CA ARG A 182 11.51 16.51 -14.12
C ARG A 182 11.51 16.82 -15.62
N ILE A 183 11.42 15.79 -16.47
CA ILE A 183 11.38 15.92 -17.93
C ILE A 183 9.97 16.35 -18.35
N ASN A 184 8.98 15.56 -17.93
CA ASN A 184 7.56 15.83 -18.16
C ASN A 184 6.74 15.15 -17.06
N VAL A 185 5.83 15.89 -16.44
CA VAL A 185 5.01 15.41 -15.30
C VAL A 185 4.10 14.25 -15.71
N THR A 186 3.69 14.14 -16.97
CA THR A 186 2.85 13.05 -17.48
C THR A 186 3.63 11.81 -17.89
N LEU A 187 4.94 11.92 -18.12
CA LEU A 187 5.78 10.80 -18.58
C LEU A 187 5.76 9.60 -17.59
N PRO A 188 5.84 9.79 -16.27
CA PRO A 188 5.73 8.70 -15.32
C PRO A 188 4.42 7.91 -15.44
N LEU A 189 3.31 8.57 -15.79
CA LEU A 189 2.03 7.91 -16.02
C LEU A 189 2.06 6.96 -17.20
N LEU A 190 2.61 7.42 -18.33
CA LEU A 190 2.75 6.61 -19.55
C LEU A 190 3.64 5.40 -19.28
N VAL A 191 4.74 5.60 -18.52
CA VAL A 191 5.62 4.52 -18.09
C VAL A 191 4.88 3.55 -17.18
N ALA A 192 4.07 4.02 -16.23
CA ALA A 192 3.26 3.15 -15.37
C ALA A 192 2.25 2.29 -16.17
N VAL A 193 1.57 2.89 -17.16
CA VAL A 193 0.68 2.16 -18.07
C VAL A 193 1.47 1.11 -18.86
N GLY A 194 2.65 1.47 -19.37
CA GLY A 194 3.54 0.55 -20.08
C GLY A 194 3.98 -0.63 -19.21
N ILE A 195 4.39 -0.37 -17.97
CA ILE A 195 4.76 -1.41 -17.00
C ILE A 195 3.56 -2.33 -16.72
N ALA A 196 2.36 -1.78 -16.50
CA ALA A 196 1.15 -2.56 -16.28
C ALA A 196 0.77 -3.40 -17.50
N ALA A 197 0.92 -2.86 -18.72
CA ALA A 197 0.66 -3.60 -19.97
C ALA A 197 1.68 -4.75 -20.16
N VAL A 198 2.97 -4.50 -19.91
CA VAL A 198 4.00 -5.55 -19.91
C VAL A 198 3.70 -6.61 -18.87
N ASN A 199 3.26 -6.22 -17.67
CA ASN A 199 2.84 -7.16 -16.63
C ASN A 199 1.65 -8.02 -17.09
N LEU A 200 0.67 -7.43 -17.77
CA LEU A 200 -0.45 -8.17 -18.33
C LEU A 200 0.01 -9.24 -19.32
N VAL A 201 0.88 -8.88 -20.26
CA VAL A 201 1.48 -9.83 -21.21
C VAL A 201 2.24 -10.94 -20.49
N LEU A 202 3.03 -10.58 -19.47
CA LEU A 202 3.79 -11.55 -18.67
C LEU A 202 2.87 -12.55 -17.95
N VAL A 203 1.79 -12.07 -17.33
CA VAL A 203 0.78 -12.94 -16.69
C VAL A 203 0.09 -13.85 -17.70
N LEU A 204 -0.32 -13.28 -18.84
CA LEU A 204 -1.02 -14.03 -19.90
C LEU A 204 -0.14 -15.08 -20.58
N THR A 205 1.18 -14.87 -20.68
CA THR A 205 2.08 -15.74 -21.42
C THR A 205 2.89 -16.69 -20.52
N LEU A 206 3.33 -16.20 -19.36
CA LEU A 206 4.32 -16.91 -18.53
C LEU A 206 3.75 -17.41 -17.19
N LEU A 207 2.70 -16.81 -16.61
CA LEU A 207 2.18 -17.30 -15.33
C LEU A 207 1.39 -18.59 -15.55
N PRO A 208 1.80 -19.76 -14.97
CA PRO A 208 1.02 -20.98 -15.02
C PRO A 208 -0.17 -20.89 -14.07
N GLU A 209 -1.22 -21.69 -14.34
CA GLU A 209 -2.26 -21.89 -13.34
C GLU A 209 -1.75 -22.77 -12.20
N THR A 210 -1.83 -22.26 -10.96
CA THR A 210 -1.34 -22.95 -9.77
C THR A 210 -2.45 -23.56 -8.93
N HIS A 211 -3.71 -23.24 -9.24
CA HIS A 211 -4.89 -23.74 -8.54
C HIS A 211 -5.73 -24.63 -9.47
N PRO A 212 -5.48 -25.94 -9.50
CA PRO A 212 -6.12 -26.85 -10.45
C PRO A 212 -7.62 -26.96 -10.19
N PRO A 213 -8.43 -27.36 -11.19
CA PRO A 213 -9.89 -27.40 -11.06
C PRO A 213 -10.40 -28.24 -9.88
N GLU A 214 -9.67 -29.28 -9.50
CA GLU A 214 -10.01 -30.20 -8.41
C GLU A 214 -9.87 -29.55 -7.01
N ALA A 215 -9.03 -28.51 -6.91
CA ALA A 215 -8.78 -27.78 -5.67
C ALA A 215 -9.70 -26.56 -5.51
N ARG A 216 -10.52 -26.26 -6.52
CA ARG A 216 -11.39 -25.07 -6.53
C ARG A 216 -12.52 -25.21 -5.53
N ILE A 217 -12.82 -24.11 -4.86
CA ILE A 217 -13.81 -24.04 -3.79
C ILE A 217 -14.96 -23.13 -4.26
N ASP A 218 -16.19 -23.48 -3.88
CA ASP A 218 -17.33 -22.60 -4.14
C ASP A 218 -17.21 -21.26 -3.40
N LEU A 219 -17.81 -20.22 -3.99
CA LEU A 219 -17.79 -18.89 -3.37
C LEU A 219 -18.38 -18.94 -1.96
N PRO A 220 -17.69 -18.41 -0.97
CA PRO A 220 -18.22 -18.30 0.37
C PRO A 220 -19.50 -17.45 0.40
N ARG A 221 -20.28 -17.59 1.46
CA ARG A 221 -21.54 -16.85 1.60
C ARG A 221 -21.25 -15.32 1.56
N LYS A 222 -22.16 -14.53 0.98
CA LYS A 222 -22.02 -13.06 0.90
C LYS A 222 -21.62 -12.41 2.22
N ARG A 223 -22.08 -12.94 3.35
CA ARG A 223 -21.76 -12.41 4.69
C ARG A 223 -20.28 -12.59 5.07
N GLU A 224 -19.63 -13.64 4.59
CA GLU A 224 -18.23 -13.96 4.86
C GLU A 224 -17.27 -13.10 4.00
N LEU A 225 -17.77 -12.67 2.82
CA LEU A 225 -17.05 -11.79 1.90
C LEU A 225 -17.08 -10.31 2.33
N GLN A 226 -17.90 -9.95 3.33
CA GLN A 226 -17.98 -8.56 3.77
C GLN A 226 -16.78 -8.19 4.65
N PRO A 227 -15.93 -7.23 4.21
CA PRO A 227 -14.74 -6.82 4.98
C PRO A 227 -15.09 -6.34 6.40
N ILE A 228 -16.24 -5.67 6.55
CA ILE A 228 -16.71 -5.13 7.83
C ILE A 228 -16.95 -6.24 8.86
N ASN A 229 -17.51 -7.39 8.45
CA ASN A 229 -17.75 -8.50 9.36
C ASN A 229 -16.45 -9.15 9.85
N GLN A 230 -15.43 -9.22 8.97
CA GLN A 230 -14.09 -9.70 9.34
C GLN A 230 -13.44 -8.76 10.36
N LEU A 231 -13.56 -7.44 10.14
CA LEU A 231 -13.06 -6.45 11.10
C LEU A 231 -13.80 -6.51 12.43
N ALA A 232 -15.13 -6.61 12.42
CA ALA A 232 -15.94 -6.71 13.62
C ALA A 232 -15.52 -7.92 14.48
N ALA A 233 -15.26 -9.08 13.87
CA ALA A 233 -14.80 -10.27 14.55
C ALA A 233 -13.47 -10.07 15.29
N VAL A 234 -12.53 -9.33 14.69
CA VAL A 234 -11.23 -9.02 15.31
C VAL A 234 -11.37 -8.07 16.49
N PHE A 235 -12.23 -7.05 16.38
CA PHE A 235 -12.50 -6.15 17.50
C PHE A 235 -13.31 -6.77 18.63
N ALA A 236 -14.08 -7.81 18.33
CA ALA A 236 -14.78 -8.60 19.34
C ALA A 236 -13.82 -9.41 20.25
N ASN A 237 -12.60 -9.71 19.78
CA ASN A 237 -11.62 -10.45 20.56
C ASN A 237 -10.87 -9.52 21.55
N PRO A 238 -11.08 -9.66 22.87
CA PRO A 238 -10.47 -8.77 23.87
C PRO A 238 -8.94 -8.86 23.93
N ARG A 239 -8.34 -9.99 23.50
CA ARG A 239 -6.89 -10.22 23.54
C ARG A 239 -6.14 -9.34 22.52
N VAL A 240 -6.77 -9.06 21.37
CA VAL A 240 -6.12 -8.34 20.26
C VAL A 240 -6.74 -6.99 19.93
N ARG A 241 -7.96 -6.68 20.38
CA ARG A 241 -8.69 -5.45 20.03
C ARG A 241 -7.88 -4.17 20.22
N ARG A 242 -7.07 -4.07 21.30
CA ARG A 242 -6.23 -2.88 21.56
C ARG A 242 -5.11 -2.75 20.52
N LEU A 243 -4.43 -3.85 20.19
CA LEU A 243 -3.37 -3.83 19.18
C LEU A 243 -3.92 -3.63 17.77
N CYS A 244 -5.10 -4.16 17.46
CA CYS A 244 -5.79 -3.90 16.21
C CYS A 244 -6.23 -2.44 16.09
N GLY A 245 -6.71 -1.84 17.19
CA GLY A 245 -6.99 -0.41 17.27
C GLY A 245 -5.73 0.43 17.08
N ALA A 246 -4.63 0.06 17.72
CA ALA A 246 -3.32 0.68 17.53
C ALA A 246 -2.85 0.59 16.07
N PHE A 247 -3.00 -0.57 15.44
CA PHE A 247 -2.65 -0.80 14.04
C PHE A 247 -3.48 0.05 13.07
N LEU A 248 -4.81 0.08 13.26
CA LEU A 248 -5.69 0.94 12.46
C LEU A 248 -5.32 2.42 12.61
N LEU A 249 -5.17 2.88 13.85
CA LEU A 249 -4.86 4.29 14.14
C LEU A 249 -3.50 4.70 13.60
N PHE A 250 -2.51 3.79 13.64
CA PHE A 250 -1.20 3.99 13.02
C PHE A 250 -1.32 4.19 11.50
N PHE A 251 -2.03 3.30 10.80
CA PHE A 251 -2.15 3.42 9.34
C PHE A 251 -3.04 4.59 8.93
N LEU A 252 -4.04 4.95 9.73
CA LEU A 252 -4.85 6.15 9.51
C LEU A 252 -3.98 7.42 9.58
N ALA A 253 -3.17 7.55 10.63
CA ALA A 253 -2.26 8.67 10.80
C ALA A 253 -1.21 8.71 9.68
N PHE A 254 -0.53 7.57 9.44
CA PHE A 254 0.56 7.46 8.49
C PHE A 254 0.13 7.74 7.05
N ASN A 255 -0.92 7.07 6.57
CA ASN A 255 -1.42 7.29 5.21
C ASN A 255 -2.04 8.67 5.04
N GLY A 256 -2.65 9.22 6.11
CA GLY A 256 -3.21 10.57 6.11
C GLY A 256 -2.15 11.62 5.80
N PHE A 257 -1.14 11.76 6.65
CA PHE A 257 -0.12 12.81 6.43
C PHE A 257 0.72 12.55 5.19
N THR A 258 1.01 11.28 4.86
CA THR A 258 1.81 10.94 3.68
C THR A 258 1.12 11.36 2.39
N ALA A 259 -0.20 11.23 2.29
CA ALA A 259 -0.95 11.66 1.11
C ALA A 259 -0.87 13.17 0.86
N ILE A 260 -0.75 13.97 1.94
CA ILE A 260 -0.65 15.44 1.86
C ILE A 260 0.81 15.91 1.81
N LEU A 261 1.77 15.08 2.17
CA LEU A 261 3.18 15.45 2.32
C LEU A 261 3.75 16.14 1.08
N VAL A 262 3.50 15.60 -0.11
CA VAL A 262 4.02 16.18 -1.36
C VAL A 262 3.32 17.48 -1.71
N LEU A 263 2.01 17.60 -1.44
CA LEU A 263 1.28 18.85 -1.61
C LEU A 263 1.87 19.93 -0.70
N TYR A 264 2.17 19.59 0.55
CA TYR A 264 2.84 20.47 1.50
C TYR A 264 4.22 20.91 0.98
N PHE A 265 5.05 19.98 0.49
CA PHE A 265 6.37 20.30 -0.07
C PHE A 265 6.27 21.26 -1.26
N LYS A 266 5.31 21.02 -2.17
CA LYS A 266 5.06 21.87 -3.32
C LYS A 266 4.61 23.28 -2.91
N GLN A 267 3.61 23.39 -2.04
CA GLN A 267 3.03 24.69 -1.68
C GLN A 267 3.90 25.48 -0.71
N ARG A 268 4.55 24.82 0.25
CA ARG A 268 5.32 25.49 1.31
C ARG A 268 6.76 25.78 0.92
N PHE A 269 7.42 24.84 0.24
CA PHE A 269 8.85 24.90 -0.09
C PHE A 269 9.12 25.12 -1.58
N ASP A 270 8.08 25.07 -2.42
CA ASP A 270 8.20 25.18 -3.87
C ASP A 270 9.04 24.04 -4.49
N TRP A 271 8.93 22.85 -3.89
CA TRP A 271 9.65 21.68 -4.37
C TRP A 271 8.99 21.12 -5.63
N GLY A 272 9.83 20.86 -6.64
CA GLY A 272 9.42 20.16 -7.85
C GLY A 272 9.39 18.63 -7.66
N PRO A 273 8.94 17.90 -8.70
CA PRO A 273 8.83 16.43 -8.71
C PRO A 273 10.13 15.73 -8.32
N GLY A 274 11.29 16.25 -8.74
CA GLY A 274 12.59 15.65 -8.46
C GLY A 274 12.96 15.61 -6.98
N LEU A 275 12.78 16.71 -6.23
CA LEU A 275 13.06 16.76 -4.80
C LEU A 275 12.04 15.93 -4.00
N ALA A 276 10.76 15.99 -4.39
CA ALA A 276 9.74 15.15 -3.80
C ALA A 276 10.04 13.66 -3.99
N GLY A 277 10.41 13.25 -5.20
CA GLY A 277 10.82 11.88 -5.52
C GLY A 277 12.06 11.45 -4.73
N ALA A 278 13.07 12.34 -4.60
CA ALA A 278 14.28 12.07 -3.81
C ALA A 278 13.96 11.82 -2.32
N ALA A 279 13.03 12.59 -1.73
CA ALA A 279 12.60 12.37 -0.36
C ALA A 279 11.97 10.97 -0.17
N PHE A 280 11.10 10.53 -1.08
CA PHE A 280 10.51 9.18 -1.05
C PHE A 280 11.53 8.07 -1.36
N MET A 281 12.52 8.34 -2.22
CA MET A 281 13.63 7.40 -2.45
C MET A 281 14.41 7.14 -1.15
N VAL A 282 14.71 8.18 -0.37
CA VAL A 282 15.36 8.05 0.95
C VAL A 282 14.51 7.18 1.87
N VAL A 283 13.19 7.42 1.91
CA VAL A 283 12.26 6.59 2.69
C VAL A 283 12.33 5.12 2.25
N GLY A 284 12.31 4.85 0.96
CA GLY A 284 12.37 3.49 0.42
C GLY A 284 13.68 2.77 0.76
N VAL A 285 14.83 3.44 0.62
CA VAL A 285 16.14 2.88 0.95
C VAL A 285 16.22 2.53 2.44
N ILE A 286 15.85 3.46 3.32
CA ILE A 286 15.88 3.24 4.76
C ILE A 286 14.93 2.11 5.18
N ALA A 287 13.70 2.13 4.66
CA ALA A 287 12.72 1.08 4.96
C ALA A 287 13.24 -0.30 4.54
N THR A 288 13.88 -0.41 3.38
CA THR A 288 14.46 -1.67 2.89
C THR A 288 15.61 -2.15 3.77
N VAL A 289 16.52 -1.26 4.15
CA VAL A 289 17.63 -1.61 5.06
C VAL A 289 17.11 -2.05 6.43
N VAL A 290 16.14 -1.33 6.98
CA VAL A 290 15.54 -1.67 8.29
C VAL A 290 14.79 -2.99 8.23
N GLN A 291 13.85 -3.15 7.30
CA GLN A 291 13.01 -4.33 7.22
C GLN A 291 13.72 -5.55 6.64
N GLY A 292 14.65 -5.35 5.71
CA GLY A 292 15.40 -6.43 5.06
C GLY A 292 16.60 -6.94 5.86
N GLY A 293 17.21 -6.11 6.72
CA GLY A 293 18.45 -6.46 7.41
C GLY A 293 18.43 -6.26 8.91
N LEU A 294 17.94 -5.12 9.38
CA LEU A 294 18.12 -4.73 10.79
C LEU A 294 17.01 -5.23 11.72
N ILE A 295 15.78 -5.43 11.21
CA ILE A 295 14.64 -5.76 12.06
C ILE A 295 14.81 -7.05 12.84
N GLY A 296 15.37 -8.11 12.23
CA GLY A 296 15.61 -9.40 12.87
C GLY A 296 16.50 -9.30 14.11
N PRO A 297 17.76 -8.85 13.97
CA PRO A 297 18.65 -8.63 15.11
C PRO A 297 18.11 -7.68 16.18
N LEU A 298 17.43 -6.60 15.75
CA LEU A 298 16.84 -5.64 16.69
C LEU A 298 15.72 -6.27 17.52
N VAL A 299 14.83 -7.05 16.88
CA VAL A 299 13.75 -7.75 17.58
C VAL A 299 14.30 -8.78 18.58
N GLN A 300 15.32 -9.54 18.19
CA GLN A 300 15.98 -10.48 19.11
C GLN A 300 16.56 -9.80 20.34
N ARG A 301 17.12 -8.58 20.18
CA ARG A 301 17.78 -7.87 21.28
C ARG A 301 16.84 -7.05 22.16
N PHE A 302 15.84 -6.39 21.57
CA PHE A 302 15.00 -5.41 22.27
C PHE A 302 13.54 -5.82 22.41
N GLY A 303 13.09 -6.82 21.64
CA GLY A 303 11.70 -7.27 21.57
C GLY A 303 10.79 -6.33 20.75
N GLU A 304 9.69 -6.88 20.23
CA GLU A 304 8.76 -6.15 19.34
C GLU A 304 8.07 -4.98 20.04
N TRP A 305 7.77 -5.12 21.32
CA TRP A 305 7.05 -4.08 22.07
C TRP A 305 7.87 -2.79 22.21
N ARG A 306 9.14 -2.90 22.66
CA ARG A 306 10.04 -1.75 22.81
C ARG A 306 10.34 -1.09 21.47
N LEU A 307 10.55 -1.91 20.43
CA LEU A 307 10.83 -1.40 19.08
C LEU A 307 9.60 -0.70 18.48
N SER A 308 8.38 -1.18 18.76
CA SER A 308 7.16 -0.47 18.35
C SER A 308 7.09 0.92 18.98
N LEU A 309 7.35 1.03 20.28
CA LEU A 309 7.31 2.32 20.98
C LEU A 309 8.42 3.27 20.51
N ALA A 310 9.66 2.78 20.36
CA ALA A 310 10.78 3.56 19.84
C ALA A 310 10.48 4.04 18.40
N GLY A 311 9.98 3.15 17.55
CA GLY A 311 9.57 3.49 16.18
C GLY A 311 8.48 4.54 16.12
N LEU A 312 7.46 4.45 16.97
CA LEU A 312 6.40 5.47 17.08
C LEU A 312 6.96 6.84 17.49
N GLY A 313 7.89 6.87 18.44
CA GLY A 313 8.60 8.09 18.83
C GLY A 313 9.36 8.73 17.66
N LEU A 314 10.04 7.92 16.83
CA LEU A 314 10.73 8.40 15.64
C LEU A 314 9.74 8.98 14.60
N VAL A 315 8.59 8.31 14.38
CA VAL A 315 7.56 8.81 13.45
C VAL A 315 6.99 10.14 13.96
N ILE A 316 6.67 10.25 15.25
CA ILE A 316 6.20 11.51 15.86
C ILE A 316 7.23 12.62 15.69
N ALA A 317 8.50 12.35 15.99
CA ALA A 317 9.58 13.32 15.81
C ALA A 317 9.67 13.81 14.36
N GLY A 318 9.63 12.90 13.38
CA GLY A 318 9.60 13.26 11.97
C GLY A 318 8.39 14.13 11.59
N CYS A 319 7.18 13.79 12.07
CA CYS A 319 5.98 14.59 11.85
C CYS A 319 6.09 16.00 12.46
N LEU A 320 6.70 16.15 13.63
CA LEU A 320 6.82 17.45 14.30
C LEU A 320 7.94 18.33 13.71
N LEU A 321 8.98 17.75 13.11
CA LEU A 321 10.08 18.50 12.51
C LEU A 321 9.68 19.16 11.19
N ILE A 322 8.91 18.48 10.33
CA ILE A 322 8.57 18.98 8.98
C ILE A 322 7.88 20.36 9.01
N PRO A 323 6.86 20.62 9.86
CA PRO A 323 6.20 21.93 9.92
C PRO A 323 7.08 23.09 10.38
N GLY A 324 8.19 22.80 11.06
CA GLY A 324 9.18 23.79 11.52
C GLY A 324 10.13 24.29 10.43
N ALA A 325 10.20 23.60 9.28
CA ALA A 325 11.08 23.98 8.19
C ALA A 325 10.62 25.28 7.48
N THR A 326 11.59 26.09 7.08
CA THR A 326 11.43 27.24 6.17
C THR A 326 11.84 26.85 4.76
N ARG A 327 11.62 27.69 3.74
CA ARG A 327 12.11 27.43 2.37
C ARG A 327 13.61 27.22 2.33
N GLU A 328 14.37 27.99 3.11
CA GLU A 328 15.84 27.94 3.13
C GLU A 328 16.36 26.68 3.83
N THR A 329 15.70 26.27 4.91
CA THR A 329 16.10 25.10 5.71
C THR A 329 15.41 23.80 5.25
N ALA A 330 14.53 23.86 4.26
CA ALA A 330 13.67 22.74 3.87
C ALA A 330 14.46 21.44 3.62
N GLN A 331 15.53 21.49 2.83
CA GLN A 331 16.31 20.29 2.55
C GLN A 331 17.01 19.76 3.80
N ALA A 332 17.62 20.64 4.57
CA ALA A 332 18.35 20.26 5.80
C ALA A 332 17.43 19.68 6.89
N VAL A 333 16.16 20.04 6.92
CA VAL A 333 15.18 19.57 7.92
C VAL A 333 14.36 18.39 7.40
N VAL A 334 13.86 18.46 6.15
CA VAL A 334 12.94 17.45 5.62
C VAL A 334 13.66 16.12 5.40
N PHE A 335 14.87 16.08 4.84
CA PHE A 335 15.58 14.80 4.64
C PHE A 335 15.84 14.04 5.93
N PRO A 336 16.35 14.63 7.01
CA PRO A 336 16.41 13.98 8.32
C PRO A 336 15.02 13.57 8.84
N ALA A 337 14.01 14.42 8.72
CA ALA A 337 12.67 14.13 9.19
C ALA A 337 12.04 12.91 8.47
N VAL A 338 12.12 12.84 7.14
CA VAL A 338 11.65 11.66 6.38
C VAL A 338 12.48 10.41 6.67
N SER A 339 13.76 10.58 7.02
CA SER A 339 14.60 9.47 7.48
C SER A 339 14.11 8.91 8.82
N LEU A 340 13.72 9.77 9.77
CA LEU A 340 13.11 9.38 11.04
C LEU A 340 11.76 8.68 10.79
N LEU A 341 10.93 9.20 9.89
CA LEU A 341 9.67 8.58 9.48
C LEU A 341 9.91 7.17 8.93
N ALA A 342 10.90 7.00 8.06
CA ALA A 342 11.22 5.73 7.44
C ALA A 342 11.77 4.70 8.45
N LEU A 343 12.70 5.11 9.31
CA LEU A 343 13.20 4.29 10.41
C LEU A 343 12.06 3.85 11.33
N GLY A 344 11.24 4.80 11.75
CA GLY A 344 10.13 4.54 12.65
C GLY A 344 9.10 3.58 12.05
N THR A 345 8.62 3.83 10.83
CA THR A 345 7.65 2.96 10.15
C THR A 345 8.21 1.58 9.83
N GLY A 346 9.51 1.51 9.48
CA GLY A 346 10.24 0.26 9.28
C GLY A 346 10.27 -0.64 10.52
N LEU A 347 10.28 -0.04 11.72
CA LEU A 347 10.21 -0.77 13.00
C LEU A 347 8.76 -1.08 13.40
N VAL A 348 7.86 -0.09 13.33
CA VAL A 348 6.48 -0.19 13.84
C VAL A 348 5.67 -1.26 13.10
N THR A 349 5.69 -1.24 11.78
CA THR A 349 4.80 -2.09 10.96
C THR A 349 5.01 -3.58 11.21
N PRO A 350 6.22 -4.14 11.12
CA PRO A 350 6.45 -5.56 11.36
C PRO A 350 6.25 -5.93 12.85
N CYS A 351 6.65 -5.04 13.77
CA CYS A 351 6.51 -5.31 15.20
C CYS A 351 5.04 -5.34 15.65
N LEU A 352 4.19 -4.41 15.19
CA LEU A 352 2.76 -4.44 15.50
C LEU A 352 2.07 -5.69 14.92
N ARG A 353 2.43 -6.10 13.68
CA ARG A 353 1.92 -7.35 13.08
C ARG A 353 2.32 -8.56 13.92
N ALA A 354 3.58 -8.65 14.36
CA ALA A 354 4.08 -9.73 15.19
C ALA A 354 3.36 -9.78 16.55
N LEU A 355 3.18 -8.63 17.21
CA LEU A 355 2.46 -8.52 18.49
C LEU A 355 1.02 -9.00 18.40
N VAL A 356 0.30 -8.71 17.31
CA VAL A 356 -1.06 -9.22 17.08
C VAL A 356 -1.04 -10.73 16.82
N SER A 357 -0.15 -11.19 15.95
CA SER A 357 -0.05 -12.61 15.57
C SER A 357 0.27 -13.51 16.75
N ARG A 358 1.16 -13.09 17.67
CA ARG A 358 1.54 -13.87 18.86
C ARG A 358 0.43 -14.01 19.89
N ARG A 359 -0.58 -13.13 19.88
CA ARG A 359 -1.72 -13.19 20.81
C ARG A 359 -2.91 -14.03 20.31
N LEU A 360 -2.77 -14.58 19.12
CA LEU A 360 -3.78 -15.44 18.50
C LEU A 360 -3.28 -16.88 18.46
N ASP A 361 -4.13 -17.79 18.87
CA ASP A 361 -3.87 -19.23 18.83
C ASP A 361 -3.65 -19.67 17.37
N GLY A 362 -2.79 -20.65 17.13
CA GLY A 362 -2.30 -21.04 15.80
C GLY A 362 -3.34 -21.30 14.72
N SER A 363 -4.59 -21.66 15.10
CA SER A 363 -5.72 -21.86 14.17
C SER A 363 -6.31 -20.57 13.59
N GLY A 364 -5.96 -19.38 14.16
CA GLY A 364 -6.52 -18.09 13.76
C GLY A 364 -5.55 -17.17 12.98
N GLN A 365 -4.30 -17.57 12.77
CA GLN A 365 -3.26 -16.69 12.22
C GLN A 365 -3.57 -16.16 10.80
N GLY A 366 -4.11 -17.01 9.91
CA GLY A 366 -4.47 -16.58 8.55
C GLY A 366 -5.59 -15.54 8.56
N SER A 367 -6.63 -15.75 9.34
CA SER A 367 -7.73 -14.80 9.52
C SER A 367 -7.25 -13.49 10.16
N ALA A 368 -6.32 -13.56 11.10
CA ALA A 368 -5.74 -12.37 11.73
C ALA A 368 -4.91 -11.53 10.77
N LEU A 369 -4.05 -12.14 9.96
CA LEU A 369 -3.26 -11.44 8.96
C LEU A 369 -4.14 -10.79 7.89
N GLY A 370 -5.20 -11.48 7.46
CA GLY A 370 -6.21 -10.92 6.56
C GLY A 370 -6.93 -9.72 7.18
N SER A 371 -7.29 -9.82 8.46
CA SER A 371 -7.92 -8.71 9.19
C SER A 371 -6.99 -7.51 9.37
N LEU A 372 -5.70 -7.73 9.64
CA LEU A 372 -4.71 -6.64 9.68
C LEU A 372 -4.57 -5.94 8.34
N GLN A 373 -4.61 -6.69 7.23
CA GLN A 373 -4.61 -6.10 5.89
C GLN A 373 -5.88 -5.25 5.67
N GLY A 374 -7.05 -5.72 6.11
CA GLY A 374 -8.30 -4.96 6.09
C GLY A 374 -8.21 -3.67 6.92
N LEU A 375 -7.63 -3.71 8.12
CA LEU A 375 -7.41 -2.52 8.96
C LEU A 375 -6.44 -1.54 8.30
N GLN A 376 -5.39 -2.01 7.66
CA GLN A 376 -4.48 -1.18 6.89
C GLN A 376 -5.20 -0.47 5.75
N SER A 377 -6.01 -1.19 4.96
CA SER A 377 -6.79 -0.63 3.86
C SER A 377 -7.82 0.39 4.35
N LEU A 378 -8.46 0.13 5.49
CA LEU A 378 -9.38 1.08 6.13
C LEU A 378 -8.64 2.37 6.56
N GLY A 379 -7.44 2.25 7.13
CA GLY A 379 -6.59 3.41 7.44
C GLY A 379 -6.18 4.18 6.20
N SER A 380 -5.88 3.49 5.10
CA SER A 380 -5.57 4.10 3.80
C SER A 380 -6.78 4.77 3.14
N PHE A 381 -7.98 4.29 3.42
CA PHE A 381 -9.22 4.91 2.94
C PHE A 381 -9.60 6.16 3.73
N VAL A 382 -9.55 6.10 5.05
CA VAL A 382 -10.04 7.18 5.94
C VAL A 382 -8.98 8.26 6.16
N GLY A 383 -7.69 7.88 6.25
CA GLY A 383 -6.60 8.79 6.58
C GLY A 383 -6.44 9.96 5.60
N PRO A 384 -6.26 9.71 4.30
CA PRO A 384 -6.04 10.78 3.32
C PRO A 384 -7.16 11.82 3.24
N PRO A 385 -8.47 11.47 3.19
CA PRO A 385 -9.54 12.45 3.24
C PRO A 385 -9.55 13.29 4.51
N LEU A 386 -9.32 12.68 5.68
CA LEU A 386 -9.24 13.42 6.95
C LEU A 386 -8.06 14.40 6.97
N ALA A 387 -6.89 13.96 6.48
CA ALA A 387 -5.73 14.82 6.41
C ALA A 387 -5.92 15.97 5.41
N GLY A 388 -6.54 15.69 4.25
CA GLY A 388 -6.90 16.73 3.27
C GLY A 388 -7.89 17.73 3.81
N LEU A 389 -8.91 17.29 4.54
CA LEU A 389 -9.86 18.16 5.22
C LEU A 389 -9.15 19.02 6.28
N ALA A 390 -8.33 18.43 7.13
CA ALA A 390 -7.58 19.16 8.14
C ALA A 390 -6.63 20.20 7.52
N TYR A 391 -5.97 19.83 6.40
CA TYR A 391 -5.08 20.72 5.66
C TYR A 391 -5.76 22.01 5.21
N GLU A 392 -6.98 21.90 4.65
CA GLU A 392 -7.73 23.04 4.13
C GLU A 392 -8.46 23.83 5.21
N THR A 393 -8.96 23.16 6.27
CA THR A 393 -9.80 23.82 7.30
C THR A 393 -8.99 24.33 8.49
N LEU A 394 -7.96 23.59 8.93
CA LEU A 394 -7.15 23.90 10.10
C LEU A 394 -5.75 24.43 9.74
N GLY A 395 -5.45 24.49 8.44
CA GLY A 395 -4.19 25.00 7.88
C GLY A 395 -3.17 23.94 7.54
N GLN A 396 -2.20 24.32 6.72
CA GLN A 396 -1.24 23.41 6.06
C GLN A 396 -0.42 22.51 7.01
N ARG A 397 -0.20 22.94 8.26
CA ARG A 397 0.58 22.19 9.26
C ARG A 397 -0.24 21.17 10.03
N SER A 398 -1.56 21.30 10.02
CA SER A 398 -2.48 20.50 10.86
C SER A 398 -2.41 18.99 10.62
N PRO A 399 -2.22 18.45 9.40
CA PRO A 399 -2.11 16.99 9.19
C PRO A 399 -0.95 16.35 9.95
N PHE A 400 0.16 17.08 10.09
CA PHE A 400 1.32 16.60 10.82
C PHE A 400 1.08 16.56 12.34
N TRP A 401 0.43 17.60 12.88
CA TRP A 401 0.06 17.64 14.29
C TRP A 401 -1.01 16.62 14.62
N LEU A 402 -2.01 16.48 13.74
CA LEU A 402 -3.05 15.45 13.88
C LEU A 402 -2.41 14.05 13.86
N ALA A 403 -1.49 13.79 12.94
CA ALA A 403 -0.77 12.52 12.90
C ALA A 403 0.03 12.28 14.19
N ALA A 404 0.76 13.28 14.71
CA ALA A 404 1.49 13.16 15.95
C ALA A 404 0.57 12.86 17.15
N LEU A 405 -0.61 13.51 17.22
CA LEU A 405 -1.62 13.25 18.23
C LEU A 405 -2.17 11.82 18.16
N LEU A 406 -2.56 11.37 16.96
CA LEU A 406 -3.06 10.02 16.74
C LEU A 406 -2.00 8.96 17.10
N LEU A 407 -0.74 9.19 16.72
CA LEU A 407 0.40 8.32 17.06
C LEU A 407 0.67 8.30 18.56
N GLY A 408 0.45 9.42 19.28
CA GLY A 408 0.44 9.44 20.74
C GLY A 408 -0.62 8.52 21.32
N GLY A 409 -1.82 8.49 20.72
CA GLY A 409 -2.88 7.51 21.05
C GLY A 409 -2.44 6.05 20.76
N VAL A 410 -1.69 5.82 19.68
CA VAL A 410 -1.11 4.48 19.39
C VAL A 410 -0.14 4.07 20.50
N ILE A 411 0.73 4.98 20.96
CA ILE A 411 1.64 4.71 22.07
C ILE A 411 0.84 4.30 23.33
N ALA A 412 -0.23 5.03 23.67
CA ALA A 412 -1.06 4.72 24.82
C ALA A 412 -1.72 3.32 24.71
N LEU A 413 -2.21 2.97 23.51
CA LEU A 413 -2.80 1.65 23.26
C LEU A 413 -1.77 0.51 23.35
N VAL A 414 -0.57 0.72 22.82
CA VAL A 414 0.53 -0.27 22.86
C VAL A 414 1.10 -0.39 24.28
N ALA A 415 1.33 0.74 24.97
CA ALA A 415 1.89 0.78 26.31
C ALA A 415 0.94 0.19 27.36
N GLY A 416 -0.37 0.43 27.22
CA GLY A 416 -1.39 -0.14 28.11
C GLY A 416 -1.61 -1.63 27.95
N GLY A 417 -1.04 -2.25 26.91
CA GLY A 417 -1.01 -3.69 26.71
C GLY A 417 0.35 -4.27 27.11
N LEU A 418 0.75 -4.14 28.39
CA LEU A 418 2.00 -4.70 28.90
C LEU A 418 2.22 -6.13 28.41
N PRO A 419 3.45 -6.51 27.99
CA PRO A 419 3.76 -7.91 27.75
C PRO A 419 3.53 -8.68 29.05
N GLU A 420 2.74 -9.77 29.00
CA GLU A 420 2.77 -10.75 30.09
C GLU A 420 4.24 -11.14 30.32
N PRO A 421 4.71 -11.19 31.60
CA PRO A 421 6.05 -11.61 31.87
C PRO A 421 6.31 -12.95 31.19
N ALA A 422 7.42 -13.04 30.48
CA ALA A 422 7.79 -14.23 29.74
C ALA A 422 7.77 -15.46 30.65
N GLU A 423 6.84 -16.35 30.42
CA GLU A 423 6.70 -17.66 31.06
C GLU A 423 7.77 -18.67 30.56
N ASN A 424 8.90 -18.14 30.05
CA ASN A 424 9.99 -18.90 29.42
C ASN A 424 11.29 -18.88 30.22
N SER A 425 11.25 -19.29 31.50
CA SER A 425 12.46 -19.71 32.20
C SER A 425 12.28 -21.00 33.01
N ARG A 426 11.20 -21.79 32.79
CA ARG A 426 10.95 -23.03 33.54
C ARG A 426 10.91 -24.32 32.70
N GLN A 427 11.41 -24.31 31.45
CA GLN A 427 11.58 -25.55 30.65
C GLN A 427 13.03 -25.77 30.19
N ALA A 428 14.01 -25.17 30.88
CA ALA A 428 15.44 -25.45 30.69
C ALA A 428 16.08 -25.65 32.06
N SER A 429 15.58 -26.64 32.79
CA SER A 429 16.29 -27.26 33.93
C SER A 429 15.99 -28.77 33.95
#